data_115c34a795b36808d7d82d6a78724004
#
_entry.id   115c34a795b36808d7d82d6a78724004
#
_cell.length_a   1.000
_cell.length_b   1.000
_cell.length_c   1.000
_cell.angle_alpha   90.00
_cell.angle_beta   90.00
_cell.angle_gamma   90.00
#
_symmetry.space_group_name_H-M   'P 1'
#
loop_
_entity.id
_entity.type
_entity.pdbx_description
1 polymer ?
#
loop_
_entity_poly.entity_id
_entity_poly.type
_entity_poly.pdbx_seq_one_letter_code
_entity_poly.pdbx_strand_id
1 'polypeptide(L)'
;MQQESEKTPLPLENLDAKGRTIVETLVAKSTTKMEVYDQTFEVFNQLKEILHELVNDLNPYLRELDRRVRLEYRDRGKFEAEVRLAGDVLLFSMHTNVFEFDRDHSVWRLSYVEKDRMNSYCGVINMYNFLADSFKYNRADDLGYLIGRLFVNREQQFFVEGKRQNEYHSGTFGTQTIARESLVNIIQTAMQYTLDFDLLVPPYD
;
A
#
# COMPACT_ATOMS: atom_id res chain seq x y z
N MET A 1 19.24 3.58 -36.09
CA MET A 1 18.29 2.44 -36.04
C MET A 1 19.12 1.17 -35.94
N GLN A 2 19.39 0.67 -34.73
CA GLN A 2 20.01 -0.63 -34.51
C GLN A 2 18.87 -1.63 -34.40
N GLN A 3 18.84 -2.59 -35.32
CA GLN A 3 17.95 -3.76 -35.24
C GLN A 3 18.41 -4.61 -34.08
N GLU A 4 17.60 -4.64 -33.01
CA GLU A 4 17.70 -5.73 -32.02
C GLU A 4 17.36 -7.03 -32.75
N SER A 5 18.39 -7.85 -32.97
CA SER A 5 18.20 -9.21 -33.46
C SER A 5 17.42 -9.98 -32.40
N GLU A 6 16.19 -10.40 -32.71
CA GLU A 6 15.44 -11.39 -31.96
C GLU A 6 16.32 -12.64 -31.76
N LYS A 7 16.90 -12.77 -30.56
CA LYS A 7 17.61 -13.98 -30.18
C LYS A 7 16.58 -15.08 -29.98
N THR A 8 16.60 -16.09 -30.82
CA THR A 8 15.85 -17.33 -30.61
C THR A 8 16.10 -17.85 -29.18
N PRO A 9 15.05 -18.08 -28.36
CA PRO A 9 15.24 -18.54 -27.01
C PRO A 9 16.01 -19.85 -26.98
N LEU A 10 17.00 -19.96 -26.08
CA LEU A 10 17.78 -21.17 -25.89
C LEU A 10 16.88 -22.27 -25.32
N PRO A 11 16.87 -23.48 -25.91
CA PRO A 11 16.02 -24.57 -25.42
C PRO A 11 16.46 -25.01 -24.01
N LEU A 12 15.53 -25.08 -23.07
CA LEU A 12 15.75 -25.51 -21.68
C LEU A 12 16.25 -26.97 -21.59
N GLU A 13 16.03 -27.75 -22.66
CA GLU A 13 16.46 -29.13 -22.78
C GLU A 13 17.99 -29.30 -22.72
N ASN A 14 18.74 -28.26 -23.04
CA ASN A 14 20.21 -28.27 -22.99
C ASN A 14 20.77 -28.12 -21.55
N LEU A 15 19.91 -27.85 -20.56
CA LEU A 15 20.30 -27.74 -19.15
C LEU A 15 20.20 -29.09 -18.45
N ASP A 16 21.10 -29.31 -17.49
CA ASP A 16 20.94 -30.42 -16.55
C ASP A 16 19.67 -30.20 -15.67
N ALA A 17 19.28 -31.22 -14.92
CA ALA A 17 18.06 -31.17 -14.11
C ALA A 17 18.07 -30.04 -13.09
N LYS A 18 19.21 -29.74 -12.45
CA LYS A 18 19.37 -28.67 -11.49
C LYS A 18 19.28 -27.29 -12.17
N GLY A 19 19.95 -27.09 -13.27
CA GLY A 19 19.92 -25.89 -14.08
C GLY A 19 18.51 -25.57 -14.56
N ARG A 20 17.76 -26.53 -15.01
CA ARG A 20 16.36 -26.38 -15.40
C ARG A 20 15.49 -25.95 -14.24
N THR A 21 15.58 -26.64 -13.09
CA THR A 21 14.82 -26.23 -11.87
C THR A 21 15.16 -24.82 -11.40
N ILE A 22 16.43 -24.41 -11.47
CA ILE A 22 16.85 -23.05 -11.12
C ILE A 22 16.17 -22.03 -12.04
N VAL A 23 16.23 -22.22 -13.35
CA VAL A 23 15.64 -21.29 -14.32
C VAL A 23 14.13 -21.21 -14.15
N GLU A 24 13.44 -22.35 -14.10
CA GLU A 24 11.98 -22.39 -13.92
C GLU A 24 11.54 -21.72 -12.62
N THR A 25 12.21 -22.01 -11.50
CA THR A 25 11.89 -21.39 -10.21
C THR A 25 12.18 -19.89 -10.21
N LEU A 26 13.31 -19.49 -10.80
CA LEU A 26 13.67 -18.07 -10.86
C LEU A 26 12.67 -17.28 -11.71
N VAL A 27 12.31 -17.79 -12.88
CA VAL A 27 11.31 -17.17 -13.76
C VAL A 27 9.98 -17.04 -13.04
N ALA A 28 9.45 -18.13 -12.48
CA ALA A 28 8.16 -18.13 -11.80
C ALA A 28 8.11 -17.10 -10.65
N LYS A 29 9.13 -17.11 -9.76
CA LYS A 29 9.19 -16.18 -8.63
C LYS A 29 9.40 -14.73 -9.07
N SER A 30 10.28 -14.49 -10.04
CA SER A 30 10.57 -13.13 -10.49
C SER A 30 9.39 -12.53 -11.23
N THR A 31 8.73 -13.30 -12.10
CA THR A 31 7.52 -12.84 -12.81
C THR A 31 6.42 -12.51 -11.82
N THR A 32 6.13 -13.39 -10.85
CA THR A 32 5.12 -13.11 -9.81
C THR A 32 5.44 -11.84 -9.04
N LYS A 33 6.70 -11.63 -8.64
CA LYS A 33 7.09 -10.42 -7.89
C LYS A 33 6.96 -9.15 -8.72
N MET A 34 7.30 -9.20 -10.01
CA MET A 34 7.10 -8.07 -10.93
C MET A 34 5.61 -7.75 -11.09
N GLU A 35 4.77 -8.77 -11.34
CA GLU A 35 3.32 -8.59 -11.42
C GLU A 35 2.73 -7.97 -10.14
N VAL A 36 3.10 -8.48 -8.97
CA VAL A 36 2.66 -7.93 -7.68
C VAL A 36 3.09 -6.47 -7.53
N TYR A 37 4.34 -6.15 -7.88
CA TYR A 37 4.83 -4.77 -7.81
C TYR A 37 4.02 -3.86 -8.72
N ASP A 38 3.80 -4.25 -9.97
CA ASP A 38 3.07 -3.43 -10.97
C ASP A 38 1.62 -3.21 -10.52
N GLN A 39 0.93 -4.24 -10.05
CA GLN A 39 -0.44 -4.13 -9.54
C GLN A 39 -0.51 -3.25 -8.28
N THR A 40 0.44 -3.40 -7.35
CA THR A 40 0.48 -2.56 -6.16
C THR A 40 0.74 -1.10 -6.50
N PHE A 41 1.60 -0.85 -7.48
CA PHE A 41 1.91 0.50 -7.95
C PHE A 41 0.71 1.15 -8.66
N GLU A 42 -0.04 0.40 -9.44
CA GLU A 42 -1.29 0.87 -10.05
C GLU A 42 -2.32 1.24 -8.98
N VAL A 43 -2.54 0.36 -8.00
CA VAL A 43 -3.43 0.62 -6.85
C VAL A 43 -2.97 1.87 -6.07
N PHE A 44 -1.66 2.05 -5.89
CA PHE A 44 -1.13 3.22 -5.21
C PHE A 44 -1.36 4.52 -5.98
N ASN A 45 -1.25 4.50 -7.31
CA ASN A 45 -1.59 5.66 -8.14
C ASN A 45 -3.07 6.02 -8.05
N GLN A 46 -3.97 5.03 -8.10
CA GLN A 46 -5.41 5.24 -7.90
C GLN A 46 -5.70 5.81 -6.49
N LEU A 47 -5.01 5.32 -5.46
CA LEU A 47 -5.11 5.85 -4.10
C LEU A 47 -4.72 7.33 -4.05
N LYS A 48 -3.63 7.73 -4.73
CA LYS A 48 -3.19 9.14 -4.81
C LYS A 48 -4.23 10.03 -5.47
N GLU A 49 -4.84 9.57 -6.56
CA GLU A 49 -5.91 10.30 -7.26
C GLU A 49 -7.12 10.50 -6.35
N ILE A 50 -7.58 9.43 -5.71
CA ILE A 50 -8.71 9.47 -4.78
C ILE A 50 -8.42 10.39 -3.58
N LEU A 51 -7.22 10.34 -3.04
CA LEU A 51 -6.80 11.17 -1.92
C LEU A 51 -6.86 12.66 -2.30
N HIS A 52 -6.39 13.01 -3.50
CA HIS A 52 -6.46 14.37 -4.02
C HIS A 52 -7.91 14.82 -4.24
N GLU A 53 -8.75 13.98 -4.81
CA GLU A 53 -10.17 14.26 -5.01
C GLU A 53 -10.90 14.48 -3.69
N LEU A 54 -10.73 13.59 -2.70
CA LEU A 54 -11.35 13.73 -1.39
C LEU A 54 -10.97 15.05 -0.70
N VAL A 55 -9.72 15.47 -0.80
CA VAL A 55 -9.28 16.78 -0.27
C VAL A 55 -9.99 17.94 -0.96
N ASN A 56 -10.14 17.86 -2.29
CA ASN A 56 -10.83 18.89 -3.06
C ASN A 56 -12.33 18.94 -2.75
N ASP A 57 -12.96 17.79 -2.55
CA ASP A 57 -14.39 17.68 -2.28
C ASP A 57 -14.76 18.12 -0.86
N LEU A 58 -13.90 17.87 0.13
CA LEU A 58 -14.17 18.22 1.53
C LEU A 58 -13.83 19.69 1.87
N ASN A 59 -12.84 20.27 1.22
CA ASN A 59 -12.39 21.63 1.52
C ASN A 59 -13.46 22.74 1.37
N PRO A 60 -14.39 22.71 0.40
CA PRO A 60 -15.49 23.68 0.32
C PRO A 60 -16.32 23.71 1.59
N TYR A 61 -16.70 22.56 2.13
CA TYR A 61 -17.49 22.46 3.37
C TYR A 61 -16.72 22.98 4.58
N LEU A 62 -15.43 22.67 4.68
CA LEU A 62 -14.58 23.18 5.75
C LEU A 62 -14.50 24.70 5.73
N ARG A 63 -14.36 25.33 4.54
CA ARG A 63 -14.30 26.80 4.41
C ARG A 63 -15.58 27.50 4.82
N GLU A 64 -16.74 26.86 4.64
CA GLU A 64 -18.03 27.42 5.08
C GLU A 64 -18.13 27.42 6.61
N LEU A 65 -17.60 26.38 7.27
CA LEU A 65 -17.64 26.24 8.73
C LEU A 65 -16.55 27.07 9.43
N ASP A 66 -15.31 26.95 9.01
CA ASP A 66 -14.18 27.75 9.50
C ASP A 66 -13.07 27.85 8.43
N ARG A 67 -12.82 29.07 7.93
CA ARG A 67 -11.81 29.33 6.87
C ARG A 67 -10.38 29.00 7.28
N ARG A 68 -10.09 28.80 8.56
CA ARG A 68 -8.77 28.44 9.08
C ARG A 68 -8.51 26.96 8.97
N VAL A 69 -9.55 26.13 8.85
CA VAL A 69 -9.46 24.68 8.77
C VAL A 69 -9.44 24.26 7.31
N ARG A 70 -8.45 23.48 6.94
CA ARG A 70 -8.33 22.91 5.60
C ARG A 70 -7.54 21.62 5.60
N LEU A 71 -7.83 20.79 4.62
CA LEU A 71 -7.02 19.64 4.26
C LEU A 71 -5.98 20.05 3.22
N GLU A 72 -4.77 19.52 3.30
CA GLU A 72 -3.72 19.75 2.33
C GLU A 72 -3.19 18.42 1.80
N TYR A 73 -3.41 18.15 0.52
CA TYR A 73 -2.80 17.01 -0.18
C TYR A 73 -1.40 17.38 -0.66
N ARG A 74 -0.45 16.45 -0.56
CA ARG A 74 0.87 16.54 -1.19
C ARG A 74 1.28 15.23 -1.81
N ASP A 75 1.63 15.27 -3.07
CA ASP A 75 2.38 14.19 -3.71
C ASP A 75 3.85 14.28 -3.30
N ARG A 76 4.38 13.23 -2.67
CA ARG A 76 5.78 13.16 -2.21
C ARG A 76 6.64 12.28 -3.14
N GLY A 77 6.24 12.13 -4.39
CA GLY A 77 6.94 11.38 -5.40
C GLY A 77 6.37 9.99 -5.65
N LYS A 78 7.18 9.11 -6.21
CA LYS A 78 6.70 7.85 -6.79
C LYS A 78 6.00 6.92 -5.77
N PHE A 79 6.45 6.91 -4.51
CA PHE A 79 6.06 5.93 -3.52
C PHE A 79 5.41 6.51 -2.27
N GLU A 80 5.19 7.82 -2.24
CA GLU A 80 4.60 8.47 -1.07
C GLU A 80 3.58 9.53 -1.46
N ALA A 81 2.54 9.64 -0.65
CA ALA A 81 1.54 10.71 -0.70
C ALA A 81 1.05 11.02 0.71
N GLU A 82 0.76 12.28 1.00
CA GLU A 82 0.28 12.69 2.30
C GLU A 82 -0.95 13.56 2.24
N VAL A 83 -1.74 13.50 3.29
CA VAL A 83 -2.78 14.47 3.61
C VAL A 83 -2.51 15.04 4.99
N ARG A 84 -2.45 16.37 5.08
CA ARG A 84 -2.43 17.07 6.35
C ARG A 84 -3.85 17.29 6.86
N LEU A 85 -4.09 16.85 8.09
CA LEU A 85 -5.35 16.92 8.82
C LEU A 85 -5.08 17.70 10.11
N ALA A 86 -5.34 19.02 10.08
CA ALA A 86 -5.05 19.92 11.23
C ALA A 86 -3.60 19.80 11.75
N GLY A 87 -3.41 19.23 12.93
CA GLY A 87 -2.11 19.03 13.58
C GLY A 87 -1.38 17.75 13.16
N ASP A 88 -1.99 16.90 12.34
CA ASP A 88 -1.49 15.59 11.94
C ASP A 88 -1.21 15.50 10.45
N VAL A 89 -0.37 14.55 10.08
CA VAL A 89 -0.09 14.15 8.70
C VAL A 89 -0.33 12.66 8.56
N LEU A 90 -1.33 12.30 7.76
CA LEU A 90 -1.55 10.92 7.30
C LEU A 90 -0.70 10.68 6.06
N LEU A 91 0.29 9.82 6.18
CA LEU A 91 1.23 9.44 5.12
C LEU A 91 0.89 8.04 4.60
N PHE A 92 0.71 7.92 3.30
CA PHE A 92 0.66 6.65 2.58
C PHE A 92 2.02 6.40 1.92
N SER A 93 2.61 5.25 2.20
CA SER A 93 3.92 4.89 1.66
C SER A 93 3.90 3.48 1.08
N MET A 94 4.08 3.36 -0.25
CA MET A 94 4.23 2.08 -0.91
C MET A 94 5.64 1.54 -0.71
N HIS A 95 5.76 0.32 -0.18
CA HIS A 95 7.04 -0.34 -0.07
C HIS A 95 7.48 -0.90 -1.43
N THR A 96 8.76 -0.75 -1.76
CA THR A 96 9.30 -1.14 -3.08
C THR A 96 9.52 -2.65 -3.24
N ASN A 97 9.58 -3.40 -2.15
CA ASN A 97 9.73 -4.85 -2.17
C ASN A 97 8.38 -5.55 -2.06
N VAL A 98 8.33 -6.74 -2.63
CA VAL A 98 7.22 -7.69 -2.49
C VAL A 98 7.50 -8.63 -1.33
N PHE A 99 6.50 -8.89 -0.51
CA PHE A 99 6.58 -9.69 0.70
C PHE A 99 5.91 -11.05 0.51
N GLU A 100 6.41 -12.04 1.22
CA GLU A 100 5.75 -13.31 1.49
C GLU A 100 5.50 -13.36 3.01
N PHE A 101 4.32 -13.81 3.43
CA PHE A 101 3.96 -13.87 4.86
C PHE A 101 4.73 -14.96 5.60
N ASP A 102 4.94 -14.76 6.91
CA ASP A 102 5.51 -15.78 7.78
C ASP A 102 4.65 -17.05 7.77
N ARG A 103 5.27 -18.21 7.98
CA ARG A 103 4.62 -19.52 7.80
C ARG A 103 3.46 -19.81 8.77
N ASP A 104 3.40 -19.10 9.88
CA ASP A 104 2.32 -19.17 10.89
C ASP A 104 1.17 -18.19 10.59
N HIS A 105 1.33 -17.30 9.61
CA HIS A 105 0.31 -16.31 9.25
C HIS A 105 -0.95 -17.00 8.72
N SER A 106 -2.13 -16.44 9.10
CA SER A 106 -3.45 -16.99 8.74
C SER A 106 -3.71 -17.06 7.22
N VAL A 107 -3.03 -16.26 6.43
CA VAL A 107 -3.15 -16.23 4.95
C VAL A 107 -2.91 -17.62 4.33
N TRP A 108 -2.04 -18.44 4.93
CA TRP A 108 -1.72 -19.78 4.44
C TRP A 108 -2.86 -20.79 4.55
N ARG A 109 -3.89 -20.49 5.38
CA ARG A 109 -5.08 -21.33 5.60
C ARG A 109 -6.23 -20.98 4.66
N LEU A 110 -6.06 -19.97 3.82
CA LEU A 110 -7.08 -19.55 2.87
C LEU A 110 -7.04 -20.45 1.64
N SER A 111 -8.19 -21.00 1.24
CA SER A 111 -8.30 -21.88 0.07
C SER A 111 -7.76 -21.23 -1.22
N TYR A 112 -7.81 -19.92 -1.33
CA TYR A 112 -7.24 -19.14 -2.41
C TYR A 112 -5.70 -19.27 -2.48
N VAL A 113 -5.02 -19.27 -1.34
CA VAL A 113 -3.56 -19.40 -1.24
C VAL A 113 -3.15 -20.87 -1.26
N GLU A 114 -3.98 -21.78 -0.73
CA GLU A 114 -3.73 -23.23 -0.81
C GLU A 114 -3.73 -23.74 -2.27
N LYS A 115 -4.60 -23.18 -3.12
CA LYS A 115 -4.67 -23.51 -4.56
C LYS A 115 -3.43 -23.07 -5.32
N ASP A 116 -2.91 -21.89 -5.01
CA ASP A 116 -1.69 -21.35 -5.60
C ASP A 116 -0.93 -20.52 -4.54
N ARG A 117 0.21 -21.06 -4.10
CA ARG A 117 1.04 -20.41 -3.09
C ARG A 117 1.63 -19.07 -3.55
N MET A 118 1.73 -18.83 -4.86
CA MET A 118 2.18 -17.54 -5.39
C MET A 118 1.20 -16.40 -5.07
N ASN A 119 -0.04 -16.71 -4.74
CA ASN A 119 -1.04 -15.73 -4.31
C ASN A 119 -0.73 -15.12 -2.93
N SER A 120 0.18 -15.71 -2.15
CA SER A 120 0.66 -15.15 -0.88
C SER A 120 1.64 -13.99 -1.06
N TYR A 121 2.22 -13.80 -2.23
CA TYR A 121 3.08 -12.64 -2.49
C TYR A 121 2.26 -11.37 -2.60
N CYS A 122 2.58 -10.39 -1.76
CA CYS A 122 1.90 -9.10 -1.73
C CYS A 122 2.88 -7.94 -1.75
N GLY A 123 2.48 -6.84 -2.40
CA GLY A 123 3.02 -5.53 -2.15
C GLY A 123 2.30 -4.90 -0.97
N VAL A 124 2.88 -3.88 -0.38
CA VAL A 124 2.38 -3.24 0.84
C VAL A 124 2.35 -1.73 0.68
N ILE A 125 1.21 -1.13 1.02
CA ILE A 125 1.05 0.31 1.21
C ILE A 125 0.82 0.54 2.70
N ASN A 126 1.79 1.18 3.35
CA ASN A 126 1.73 1.53 4.76
C ASN A 126 0.98 2.84 4.95
N MET A 127 0.23 2.93 6.04
CA MET A 127 -0.48 4.13 6.47
C MET A 127 0.08 4.56 7.83
N TYR A 128 0.69 5.74 7.87
CA TYR A 128 1.30 6.30 9.08
C TYR A 128 0.62 7.58 9.49
N ASN A 129 0.45 7.78 10.79
CA ASN A 129 0.11 9.07 11.38
C ASN A 129 1.36 9.70 12.01
N PHE A 130 1.62 10.98 11.67
CA PHE A 130 2.70 11.80 12.22
C PHE A 130 2.15 13.14 12.72
N LEU A 131 2.81 13.74 13.69
CA LEU A 131 2.61 15.16 13.99
C LEU A 131 3.05 16.03 12.80
N ALA A 132 2.22 16.99 12.39
CA ALA A 132 2.56 17.89 11.29
C ALA A 132 3.83 18.71 11.58
N ASP A 133 4.07 19.02 12.83
CA ASP A 133 5.26 19.74 13.28
C ASP A 133 6.56 18.94 13.12
N SER A 134 6.48 17.59 13.11
CA SER A 134 7.64 16.73 12.83
C SER A 134 8.22 17.02 11.45
N PHE A 135 7.33 17.16 10.44
CA PHE A 135 7.76 17.53 9.08
C PHE A 135 8.14 19.01 8.95
N LYS A 136 7.39 19.90 9.62
CA LYS A 136 7.61 21.35 9.54
C LYS A 136 8.97 21.75 10.10
N TYR A 137 9.39 21.12 11.19
CA TYR A 137 10.63 21.44 11.90
C TYR A 137 11.73 20.40 11.68
N ASN A 138 11.53 19.44 10.75
CA ASN A 138 12.46 18.38 10.42
C ASN A 138 12.95 17.60 11.66
N ARG A 139 12.00 17.22 12.52
CA ARG A 139 12.27 16.45 13.74
C ARG A 139 12.42 14.98 13.40
N ALA A 140 13.66 14.54 13.16
CA ALA A 140 13.94 13.17 12.73
C ALA A 140 13.67 12.11 13.82
N ASP A 141 13.66 12.52 15.09
CA ASP A 141 13.45 11.63 16.24
C ASP A 141 11.97 11.43 16.59
N ASP A 142 11.07 12.22 15.99
CA ASP A 142 9.62 12.05 16.20
C ASP A 142 9.13 10.78 15.50
N LEU A 143 8.49 9.91 16.29
CA LEU A 143 8.00 8.62 15.79
C LEU A 143 6.68 8.78 15.03
N GLY A 144 6.61 8.15 13.86
CA GLY A 144 5.35 7.92 13.17
C GLY A 144 4.63 6.69 13.71
N TYR A 145 3.32 6.76 13.80
CA TYR A 145 2.48 5.63 14.21
C TYR A 145 1.96 4.91 12.97
N LEU A 146 2.32 3.64 12.83
CA LEU A 146 1.72 2.77 11.82
C LEU A 146 0.27 2.47 12.24
N ILE A 147 -0.69 2.97 11.46
CA ILE A 147 -2.10 2.78 11.71
C ILE A 147 -2.69 1.62 10.91
N GLY A 148 -2.09 1.31 9.76
CA GLY A 148 -2.51 0.18 8.95
C GLY A 148 -1.57 -0.13 7.79
N ARG A 149 -1.79 -1.32 7.21
CA ARG A 149 -1.13 -1.81 6.00
C ARG A 149 -2.17 -2.35 5.05
N LEU A 150 -2.17 -1.85 3.83
CA LEU A 150 -2.93 -2.42 2.73
C LEU A 150 -2.02 -3.38 1.97
N PHE A 151 -2.40 -4.65 1.92
CA PHE A 151 -1.73 -5.69 1.16
C PHE A 151 -2.46 -5.90 -0.16
N VAL A 152 -1.71 -5.97 -1.27
CA VAL A 152 -2.23 -6.16 -2.63
C VAL A 152 -1.41 -7.22 -3.34
N ASN A 153 -2.05 -8.23 -3.95
CA ASN A 153 -1.36 -9.24 -4.72
C ASN A 153 -1.45 -9.01 -6.25
N ARG A 154 -0.90 -9.92 -7.05
CA ARG A 154 -0.88 -9.85 -8.52
C ARG A 154 -2.27 -9.82 -9.17
N GLU A 155 -3.31 -10.33 -8.50
CA GLU A 155 -4.70 -10.33 -8.98
C GLU A 155 -5.53 -9.19 -8.37
N GLN A 156 -4.85 -8.19 -7.77
CA GLN A 156 -5.49 -7.09 -7.03
C GLN A 156 -6.42 -7.56 -5.90
N GLN A 157 -6.26 -8.83 -5.44
CA GLN A 157 -6.87 -9.24 -4.20
C GLN A 157 -6.18 -8.51 -3.05
N PHE A 158 -6.95 -8.08 -2.06
CA PHE A 158 -6.44 -7.22 -1.02
C PHE A 158 -7.02 -7.54 0.35
N PHE A 159 -6.33 -7.08 1.37
CA PHE A 159 -6.84 -6.96 2.73
C PHE A 159 -6.06 -5.89 3.49
N VAL A 160 -6.63 -5.43 4.61
CA VAL A 160 -6.01 -4.42 5.46
C VAL A 160 -5.77 -5.01 6.83
N GLU A 161 -4.56 -4.82 7.35
CA GLU A 161 -4.20 -5.07 8.74
C GLU A 161 -3.92 -3.76 9.46
N GLY A 162 -4.37 -3.62 10.69
CA GLY A 162 -4.09 -2.43 11.48
C GLY A 162 -5.15 -2.10 12.50
N LYS A 163 -5.14 -0.85 12.94
CA LYS A 163 -6.14 -0.30 13.86
C LYS A 163 -7.48 -0.20 13.14
N ARG A 164 -8.58 -0.49 13.86
CA ARG A 164 -9.94 -0.50 13.29
C ARG A 164 -10.10 -1.42 12.06
N GLN A 165 -9.40 -2.55 12.06
CA GLN A 165 -9.37 -3.49 10.91
C GLN A 165 -10.77 -3.82 10.38
N ASN A 166 -11.78 -3.97 11.23
CA ASN A 166 -13.15 -4.29 10.85
C ASN A 166 -13.87 -3.13 10.11
N GLU A 167 -13.41 -1.89 10.25
CA GLU A 167 -14.02 -0.72 9.62
C GLU A 167 -13.53 -0.51 8.17
N TYR A 168 -12.42 -1.12 7.79
CA TYR A 168 -11.90 -1.03 6.41
C TYR A 168 -12.72 -1.82 5.39
N HIS A 169 -13.75 -2.52 5.83
CA HIS A 169 -14.61 -3.34 4.96
C HIS A 169 -13.82 -4.21 3.96
N SER A 170 -12.61 -4.61 4.33
CA SER A 170 -11.84 -5.55 3.55
C SER A 170 -12.48 -6.92 3.70
N GLY A 171 -12.93 -7.48 2.58
CA GLY A 171 -13.42 -8.86 2.54
C GLY A 171 -12.31 -9.87 2.90
N THR A 172 -12.67 -11.14 2.85
CA THR A 172 -11.67 -12.19 2.98
C THR A 172 -10.73 -12.14 1.76
N PHE A 173 -9.43 -12.16 2.00
CA PHE A 173 -8.42 -12.20 0.94
C PHE A 173 -8.69 -13.36 -0.04
N GLY A 174 -8.71 -13.05 -1.34
CA GLY A 174 -9.05 -14.00 -2.38
C GLY A 174 -10.54 -14.05 -2.74
N THR A 175 -11.39 -13.17 -2.19
CA THR A 175 -12.83 -13.13 -2.51
C THR A 175 -13.23 -11.92 -3.35
N GLN A 176 -12.45 -10.85 -3.33
CA GLN A 176 -12.75 -9.62 -4.07
C GLN A 176 -11.49 -8.88 -4.46
N THR A 177 -11.50 -8.29 -5.64
CA THR A 177 -10.47 -7.37 -6.11
C THR A 177 -10.72 -5.97 -5.54
N ILE A 178 -9.62 -5.20 -5.38
CA ILE A 178 -9.71 -3.84 -4.88
C ILE A 178 -10.44 -2.97 -5.91
N ALA A 179 -11.49 -2.29 -5.47
CA ALA A 179 -12.25 -1.35 -6.27
C ALA A 179 -12.06 0.08 -5.75
N ARG A 180 -12.46 1.07 -6.53
CA ARG A 180 -12.40 2.47 -6.12
C ARG A 180 -13.09 2.74 -4.78
N GLU A 181 -14.27 2.16 -4.59
CA GLU A 181 -15.07 2.29 -3.35
C GLU A 181 -14.32 1.72 -2.14
N SER A 182 -13.58 0.63 -2.33
CA SER A 182 -12.73 0.05 -1.29
C SER A 182 -11.61 1.01 -0.91
N LEU A 183 -10.96 1.63 -1.89
CA LEU A 183 -9.90 2.63 -1.65
C LEU A 183 -10.45 3.87 -0.95
N VAL A 184 -11.61 4.38 -1.37
CA VAL A 184 -12.28 5.51 -0.69
C VAL A 184 -12.53 5.16 0.77
N ASN A 185 -13.10 3.99 1.06
CA ASN A 185 -13.36 3.54 2.42
C ASN A 185 -12.06 3.43 3.24
N ILE A 186 -11.00 2.85 2.67
CA ILE A 186 -9.70 2.71 3.34
C ILE A 186 -9.13 4.09 3.71
N ILE A 187 -9.15 5.04 2.77
CA ILE A 187 -8.64 6.39 2.99
C ILE A 187 -9.46 7.10 4.07
N GLN A 188 -10.79 7.07 3.96
CA GLN A 188 -11.69 7.73 4.92
C GLN A 188 -11.56 7.14 6.32
N THR A 189 -11.46 5.81 6.45
CA THR A 189 -11.23 5.14 7.74
C THR A 189 -9.89 5.56 8.35
N ALA A 190 -8.83 5.64 7.53
CA ALA A 190 -7.52 6.09 7.99
C ALA A 190 -7.55 7.57 8.43
N MET A 191 -8.22 8.45 7.66
CA MET A 191 -8.41 9.85 8.02
C MET A 191 -9.18 10.00 9.34
N GLN A 192 -10.28 9.25 9.49
CA GLN A 192 -11.09 9.28 10.71
C GLN A 192 -10.30 8.79 11.92
N TYR A 193 -9.54 7.68 11.75
CA TYR A 193 -8.66 7.20 12.83
C TYR A 193 -7.63 8.26 13.23
N THR A 194 -7.01 8.94 12.27
CA THR A 194 -6.03 10.00 12.52
C THR A 194 -6.65 11.17 13.33
N LEU A 195 -7.90 11.54 13.01
CA LEU A 195 -8.61 12.61 13.73
C LEU A 195 -9.05 12.21 15.15
N ASP A 196 -9.36 10.92 15.35
CA ASP A 196 -9.81 10.41 16.65
C ASP A 196 -8.62 10.02 17.57
N PHE A 197 -7.42 9.92 17.02
CA PHE A 197 -6.22 9.49 17.73
C PHE A 197 -5.30 10.68 17.99
N ASP A 198 -5.34 11.21 19.22
CA ASP A 198 -4.39 12.22 19.65
C ASP A 198 -2.98 11.60 19.80
N LEU A 199 -2.07 12.05 18.96
CA LEU A 199 -0.65 11.73 19.13
C LEU A 199 -0.17 12.37 20.43
N LEU A 200 0.20 11.52 21.40
CA LEU A 200 0.71 12.00 22.69
C LEU A 200 2.02 12.73 22.46
N VAL A 201 1.99 14.05 22.69
CA VAL A 201 3.20 14.82 22.88
C VAL A 201 3.76 14.43 24.25
N PRO A 202 5.07 14.10 24.38
CA PRO A 202 5.66 13.86 25.70
C PRO A 202 5.32 15.01 26.66
N PRO A 203 5.05 14.72 27.96
CA PRO A 203 4.84 15.78 28.93
C PRO A 203 5.98 16.80 28.86
N TYR A 204 5.65 18.05 28.96
CA TYR A 204 6.64 19.11 29.05
C TYR A 204 7.28 19.01 30.44
N ASP A 205 8.57 18.63 30.50
CA ASP A 205 9.39 18.61 31.72
C ASP A 205 9.87 20.01 32.09
#